data_4c66917967828ad234df4e2d259db779
#
_entry.id   4c66917967828ad234df4e2d259db779
#
_cell.length_a   1.000
_cell.length_b   1.000
_cell.length_c   1.000
_cell.angle_alpha   90.00
_cell.angle_beta   90.00
_cell.angle_gamma   90.00
#
_symmetry.space_group_name_H-M   'P 1'
#
loop_
_entity.id
_entity.type
_entity.pdbx_description
1 polymer ?
#
loop_
_entity_poly.entity_id
_entity_poly.type
_entity_poly.pdbx_seq_one_letter_code
_entity_poly.pdbx_strand_id
1 'polypeptide(L)'
;MFCLVATPEDILQRVESDTQVRRPLLEVSNPIERIVDLMQQREDDYGRFPQMVTSQKTPDEVTRNMVGIFQANPDLRLSITAPDVRYEFIVGGGILPFVSHLAGIGGPVAIITDSNIGPLYAESCGHTDAVVSVPPGQQHKTLTTAQSVCEELVEKGFDRSTTVIALGGSVISGLAGFVAATYMRGIDIVQCPTSLLAMADTSIGGKAGINLRQGKNLIGAFKQPKAVIVDVATLQSLSPRAFASGMAEVIKHGLIGDPDLFAKIEIGTWIRTAGELQPPLAELPDTGAHQGIGNESALGGRQRESRRGSGDHLFSLPGASERREI
;
A
#
# COMPACT_ATOMS: atom_id res chain seq x y z
N MET A 1 -23.67 -8.26 -1.87
CA MET A 1 -24.41 -7.57 -2.96
C MET A 1 -23.49 -6.46 -3.47
N PHE A 2 -23.40 -6.28 -4.79
CA PHE A 2 -22.64 -5.19 -5.42
C PHE A 2 -23.58 -4.31 -6.22
N CYS A 3 -23.30 -3.02 -6.29
CA CYS A 3 -23.95 -2.11 -7.21
C CYS A 3 -23.09 -2.00 -8.48
N LEU A 4 -23.66 -2.33 -9.63
CA LEU A 4 -23.00 -2.11 -10.92
C LEU A 4 -23.23 -0.65 -11.32
N VAL A 5 -22.15 0.10 -11.55
CA VAL A 5 -22.20 1.50 -11.96
C VAL A 5 -21.59 1.68 -13.34
N ALA A 6 -22.13 2.61 -14.10
CA ALA A 6 -21.61 3.03 -15.40
C ALA A 6 -21.85 4.53 -15.57
N THR A 7 -21.14 5.16 -16.50
CA THR A 7 -21.42 6.57 -16.86
C THR A 7 -22.80 6.69 -17.53
N PRO A 8 -23.46 7.86 -17.44
CA PRO A 8 -24.73 8.09 -18.11
C PRO A 8 -24.67 7.79 -19.61
N GLU A 9 -23.55 8.11 -20.25
CA GLU A 9 -23.30 7.90 -21.68
C GLU A 9 -23.24 6.39 -22.01
N ASP A 10 -22.50 5.61 -21.21
CA ASP A 10 -22.43 4.15 -21.38
C ASP A 10 -23.78 3.48 -21.12
N ILE A 11 -24.54 3.98 -20.14
CA ILE A 11 -25.91 3.49 -19.89
C ILE A 11 -26.80 3.75 -21.10
N LEU A 12 -26.77 4.97 -21.66
CA LEU A 12 -27.54 5.32 -22.83
C LEU A 12 -27.15 4.46 -24.03
N GLN A 13 -25.87 4.33 -24.32
CA GLN A 13 -25.36 3.50 -25.43
C GLN A 13 -25.81 2.05 -25.32
N ARG A 14 -25.79 1.47 -24.10
CA ARG A 14 -26.27 0.10 -23.86
C ARG A 14 -27.77 -0.03 -24.06
N VAL A 15 -28.53 0.96 -23.62
CA VAL A 15 -29.99 0.98 -23.81
C VAL A 15 -30.38 1.09 -25.28
N GLU A 16 -29.67 1.94 -26.04
CA GLU A 16 -29.91 2.12 -27.48
C GLU A 16 -29.50 0.88 -28.29
N SER A 17 -28.47 0.17 -27.86
CA SER A 17 -28.03 -1.07 -28.51
C SER A 17 -28.96 -2.27 -28.23
N ASP A 18 -29.73 -2.25 -27.14
CA ASP A 18 -30.65 -3.31 -26.76
C ASP A 18 -32.08 -3.02 -27.28
N THR A 19 -32.33 -3.35 -28.52
CA THR A 19 -33.63 -3.15 -29.19
C THR A 19 -34.73 -4.11 -28.72
N GLN A 20 -34.43 -5.11 -27.91
CA GLN A 20 -35.39 -6.11 -27.46
C GLN A 20 -36.16 -5.70 -26.19
N VAL A 21 -35.60 -4.80 -25.39
CA VAL A 21 -36.18 -4.39 -24.12
C VAL A 21 -36.59 -2.92 -24.15
N ARG A 22 -37.91 -2.69 -24.11
CA ARG A 22 -38.45 -1.34 -24.01
C ARG A 22 -38.19 -0.74 -22.63
N ARG A 23 -37.69 0.52 -22.60
CA ARG A 23 -37.34 1.27 -21.38
C ARG A 23 -38.20 2.53 -21.24
N PRO A 24 -39.45 2.45 -20.77
CA PRO A 24 -40.41 3.57 -20.77
C PRO A 24 -39.88 4.83 -20.03
N LEU A 25 -39.06 4.64 -18.99
CA LEU A 25 -38.47 5.76 -18.20
C LEU A 25 -37.46 6.61 -18.98
N LEU A 26 -36.93 6.10 -20.08
CA LEU A 26 -35.95 6.77 -20.95
C LEU A 26 -36.54 7.21 -22.30
N GLU A 27 -37.84 7.00 -22.53
CA GLU A 27 -38.60 7.48 -23.72
C GLU A 27 -38.95 8.96 -23.52
N VAL A 28 -37.94 9.83 -23.39
CA VAL A 28 -38.06 11.26 -23.13
C VAL A 28 -37.21 12.07 -24.11
N SER A 29 -37.42 13.39 -24.21
CA SER A 29 -36.67 14.25 -25.13
C SER A 29 -35.16 14.33 -24.81
N ASN A 30 -34.77 14.15 -23.56
CA ASN A 30 -33.35 14.13 -23.13
C ASN A 30 -33.08 12.90 -22.24
N PRO A 31 -32.75 11.73 -22.83
CA PRO A 31 -32.51 10.51 -22.06
C PRO A 31 -31.31 10.59 -21.12
N ILE A 32 -30.23 11.31 -21.49
CA ILE A 32 -29.04 11.45 -20.63
C ILE A 32 -29.40 12.17 -19.34
N GLU A 33 -30.06 13.30 -19.42
CA GLU A 33 -30.49 14.07 -18.26
C GLU A 33 -31.37 13.24 -17.33
N ARG A 34 -32.27 12.47 -17.93
CA ARG A 34 -33.13 11.54 -17.19
C ARG A 34 -32.35 10.43 -16.49
N ILE A 35 -31.28 9.91 -17.10
CA ILE A 35 -30.39 8.93 -16.47
C ILE A 35 -29.68 9.56 -15.27
N VAL A 36 -29.12 10.76 -15.42
CA VAL A 36 -28.46 11.48 -14.32
C VAL A 36 -29.44 11.71 -13.15
N ASP A 37 -30.65 12.18 -13.41
CA ASP A 37 -31.67 12.37 -12.37
C ASP A 37 -32.00 11.06 -11.63
N LEU A 38 -32.15 9.95 -12.35
CA LEU A 38 -32.43 8.65 -11.77
C LEU A 38 -31.25 8.12 -10.95
N MET A 39 -30.03 8.38 -11.38
CA MET A 39 -28.82 8.03 -10.62
C MET A 39 -28.75 8.81 -9.32
N GLN A 40 -28.96 10.12 -9.35
CA GLN A 40 -28.98 10.97 -8.16
C GLN A 40 -30.09 10.58 -7.18
N GLN A 41 -31.30 10.31 -7.65
CA GLN A 41 -32.42 9.87 -6.80
C GLN A 41 -32.14 8.54 -6.06
N ARG A 42 -31.26 7.71 -6.59
CA ARG A 42 -30.93 6.39 -6.03
C ARG A 42 -29.56 6.32 -5.37
N GLU A 43 -28.85 7.43 -5.30
CA GLU A 43 -27.49 7.48 -4.76
C GLU A 43 -27.42 6.98 -3.32
N ASP A 44 -28.36 7.39 -2.47
CA ASP A 44 -28.44 6.95 -1.07
C ASP A 44 -28.70 5.44 -0.92
N ASP A 45 -29.46 4.84 -1.84
CA ASP A 45 -29.78 3.42 -1.79
C ASP A 45 -28.64 2.56 -2.34
N TYR A 46 -28.05 2.98 -3.46
CA TYR A 46 -27.00 2.22 -4.13
C TYR A 46 -25.60 2.49 -3.57
N GLY A 47 -25.37 3.67 -3.02
CA GLY A 47 -24.10 4.02 -2.36
C GLY A 47 -23.78 3.19 -1.12
N ARG A 48 -24.78 2.50 -0.55
CA ARG A 48 -24.58 1.56 0.58
C ARG A 48 -23.86 0.26 0.19
N PHE A 49 -23.81 -0.04 -1.09
CA PHE A 49 -23.21 -1.27 -1.59
C PHE A 49 -21.87 -1.00 -2.25
N PRO A 50 -20.91 -1.92 -2.17
CA PRO A 50 -19.70 -1.85 -2.95
C PRO A 50 -20.01 -1.66 -4.42
N GLN A 51 -19.40 -0.65 -5.04
CA GLN A 51 -19.64 -0.28 -6.42
C GLN A 51 -18.67 -0.99 -7.35
N MET A 52 -19.17 -1.50 -8.45
CA MET A 52 -18.36 -2.06 -9.53
C MET A 52 -18.59 -1.26 -10.81
N VAL A 53 -17.53 -0.54 -11.23
CA VAL A 53 -17.57 0.22 -12.47
C VAL A 53 -17.60 -0.74 -13.65
N THR A 54 -18.63 -0.57 -14.49
CA THR A 54 -18.87 -1.39 -15.68
C THR A 54 -18.66 -0.61 -16.99
N SER A 55 -18.37 0.70 -16.89
CA SER A 55 -18.06 1.54 -18.05
C SER A 55 -16.93 0.94 -18.86
N GLN A 56 -17.09 0.94 -20.20
CA GLN A 56 -16.13 0.41 -21.16
C GLN A 56 -15.73 -1.07 -20.95
N LYS A 57 -16.50 -1.83 -20.16
CA LYS A 57 -16.27 -3.26 -19.92
C LYS A 57 -17.36 -4.11 -20.58
N THR A 58 -16.94 -5.22 -21.14
CA THR A 58 -17.86 -6.25 -21.65
C THR A 58 -18.53 -7.00 -20.50
N PRO A 59 -19.69 -7.63 -20.73
CA PRO A 59 -20.34 -8.48 -19.73
C PRO A 59 -19.41 -9.59 -19.18
N ASP A 60 -18.57 -10.17 -20.04
CA ASP A 60 -17.61 -11.21 -19.64
C ASP A 60 -16.52 -10.67 -18.73
N GLU A 61 -16.05 -9.45 -18.95
CA GLU A 61 -15.08 -8.79 -18.07
C GLU A 61 -15.69 -8.44 -16.73
N VAL A 62 -16.93 -7.93 -16.72
CA VAL A 62 -17.68 -7.67 -15.48
C VAL A 62 -17.88 -8.98 -14.71
N THR A 63 -18.28 -10.06 -15.40
CA THR A 63 -18.47 -11.38 -14.78
C THR A 63 -17.17 -11.92 -14.22
N ARG A 64 -16.06 -11.86 -14.96
CA ARG A 64 -14.73 -12.27 -14.45
C ARG A 64 -14.33 -11.47 -13.21
N ASN A 65 -14.57 -10.16 -13.22
CA ASN A 65 -14.29 -9.31 -12.06
C ASN A 65 -15.16 -9.71 -10.86
N MET A 66 -16.46 -9.98 -11.06
CA MET A 66 -17.34 -10.46 -10.00
C MET A 66 -16.88 -11.81 -9.44
N VAL A 67 -16.55 -12.75 -10.31
CA VAL A 67 -16.01 -14.07 -9.90
C VAL A 67 -14.68 -13.88 -9.15
N GLY A 68 -13.81 -12.98 -9.64
CA GLY A 68 -12.57 -12.63 -8.96
C GLY A 68 -12.81 -12.08 -7.54
N ILE A 69 -13.82 -11.22 -7.33
CA ILE A 69 -14.19 -10.73 -5.99
C ILE A 69 -14.65 -11.88 -5.08
N PHE A 70 -15.44 -12.82 -5.59
CA PHE A 70 -15.87 -13.98 -4.81
C PHE A 70 -14.73 -14.98 -4.54
N GLN A 71 -13.75 -15.07 -5.45
CA GLN A 71 -12.58 -15.94 -5.33
C GLN A 71 -11.41 -15.26 -4.60
N ALA A 72 -11.34 -13.93 -4.60
CA ALA A 72 -10.40 -13.16 -3.79
C ALA A 72 -10.83 -13.20 -2.32
N ASN A 73 -10.85 -14.39 -1.75
CA ASN A 73 -10.74 -14.53 -0.31
C ASN A 73 -9.31 -14.08 0.01
N PRO A 74 -9.10 -12.97 0.73
CA PRO A 74 -7.74 -12.65 1.16
C PRO A 74 -7.23 -13.83 1.97
N ASP A 75 -6.02 -14.30 1.65
CA ASP A 75 -5.41 -15.45 2.32
C ASP A 75 -5.30 -15.21 3.83
N LEU A 76 -5.18 -13.93 4.22
CA LEU A 76 -5.08 -13.51 5.62
C LEU A 76 -5.70 -12.13 5.82
N ARG A 77 -6.50 -12.00 6.89
CA ARG A 77 -7.00 -10.70 7.38
C ARG A 77 -6.71 -10.57 8.87
N LEU A 78 -5.99 -9.53 9.25
CA LEU A 78 -5.61 -9.23 10.63
C LEU A 78 -6.13 -7.84 11.01
N SER A 79 -6.80 -7.72 12.15
CA SER A 79 -7.12 -6.42 12.75
C SER A 79 -5.95 -5.94 13.58
N ILE A 80 -5.33 -4.84 13.17
CA ILE A 80 -4.29 -4.16 13.95
C ILE A 80 -4.97 -3.17 14.90
N THR A 81 -4.75 -3.33 16.19
CA THR A 81 -5.34 -2.46 17.23
C THR A 81 -4.23 -1.82 18.05
N ALA A 82 -4.24 -0.50 18.12
CA ALA A 82 -3.42 0.31 19.01
C ALA A 82 -4.35 1.24 19.82
N PRO A 83 -3.90 1.93 20.90
CA PRO A 83 -4.77 2.64 21.83
C PRO A 83 -5.84 3.52 21.20
N ASP A 84 -5.53 4.21 20.10
CA ASP A 84 -6.46 5.14 19.45
C ASP A 84 -6.71 4.80 17.97
N VAL A 85 -6.32 3.60 17.53
CA VAL A 85 -6.35 3.23 16.12
C VAL A 85 -6.69 1.78 15.92
N ARG A 86 -7.59 1.54 14.97
CA ARG A 86 -7.87 0.20 14.47
C ARG A 86 -7.90 0.23 12.94
N TYR A 87 -7.18 -0.66 12.31
CA TYR A 87 -7.22 -0.85 10.85
C TYR A 87 -7.00 -2.31 10.47
N GLU A 88 -7.41 -2.65 9.26
CA GLU A 88 -7.25 -4.00 8.72
C GLU A 88 -5.94 -4.11 7.95
N PHE A 89 -5.22 -5.22 8.18
CA PHE A 89 -4.06 -5.66 7.40
C PHE A 89 -4.50 -6.90 6.61
N ILE A 90 -4.56 -6.77 5.28
CA ILE A 90 -5.16 -7.77 4.40
C ILE A 90 -4.10 -8.24 3.42
N VAL A 91 -3.87 -9.55 3.34
CA VAL A 91 -2.91 -10.19 2.44
C VAL A 91 -3.65 -11.12 1.50
N GLY A 92 -3.29 -11.09 0.22
CA GLY A 92 -3.83 -12.02 -0.78
C GLY A 92 -3.09 -11.91 -2.11
N GLY A 93 -3.41 -12.79 -3.05
CA GLY A 93 -2.87 -12.77 -4.40
C GLY A 93 -3.90 -12.21 -5.40
N GLY A 94 -3.52 -11.18 -6.18
CA GLY A 94 -4.41 -10.56 -7.17
C GLY A 94 -5.54 -9.72 -6.56
N ILE A 95 -5.34 -9.12 -5.39
CA ILE A 95 -6.37 -8.37 -4.65
C ILE A 95 -6.35 -6.86 -4.91
N LEU A 96 -5.36 -6.33 -5.63
CA LEU A 96 -5.30 -4.90 -5.98
C LEU A 96 -6.57 -4.35 -6.64
N PRO A 97 -7.27 -5.07 -7.52
CA PRO A 97 -8.52 -4.57 -8.12
C PRO A 97 -9.63 -4.27 -7.12
N PHE A 98 -9.51 -4.76 -5.90
CA PHE A 98 -10.51 -4.66 -4.84
C PHE A 98 -10.12 -3.72 -3.71
N VAL A 99 -9.05 -2.94 -3.86
CA VAL A 99 -8.50 -2.05 -2.82
C VAL A 99 -9.59 -1.15 -2.23
N SER A 100 -10.37 -0.46 -3.06
CA SER A 100 -11.43 0.45 -2.59
C SER A 100 -12.49 -0.28 -1.77
N HIS A 101 -12.88 -1.49 -2.20
CA HIS A 101 -13.84 -2.32 -1.48
C HIS A 101 -13.25 -2.85 -0.16
N LEU A 102 -12.04 -3.42 -0.21
CA LEU A 102 -11.38 -4.01 0.95
C LEU A 102 -11.09 -2.96 2.04
N ALA A 103 -10.76 -1.74 1.63
CA ALA A 103 -10.49 -0.62 2.54
C ALA A 103 -11.74 0.20 2.90
N GLY A 104 -12.92 -0.11 2.34
CA GLY A 104 -14.16 0.63 2.58
C GLY A 104 -14.05 2.11 2.18
N ILE A 105 -13.51 2.38 0.99
CA ILE A 105 -13.37 3.74 0.47
C ILE A 105 -14.70 4.15 -0.18
N GLY A 106 -15.26 5.27 0.24
CA GLY A 106 -16.53 5.80 -0.29
C GLY A 106 -16.44 7.20 -0.92
N GLY A 107 -15.25 7.79 -0.96
CA GLY A 107 -15.01 9.12 -1.53
C GLY A 107 -14.02 9.09 -2.69
N PRO A 108 -13.56 10.28 -3.17
CA PRO A 108 -12.56 10.39 -4.22
C PRO A 108 -11.25 9.67 -3.87
N VAL A 109 -10.60 9.09 -4.89
CA VAL A 109 -9.40 8.27 -4.74
C VAL A 109 -8.26 8.85 -5.56
N ALA A 110 -7.15 9.17 -4.90
CA ALA A 110 -5.89 9.53 -5.56
C ALA A 110 -4.83 8.48 -5.29
N ILE A 111 -4.22 7.91 -6.33
CA ILE A 111 -3.06 7.04 -6.17
C ILE A 111 -1.79 7.89 -6.17
N ILE A 112 -0.95 7.73 -5.16
CA ILE A 112 0.43 8.24 -5.15
C ILE A 112 1.36 7.04 -5.38
N THR A 113 2.17 7.12 -6.44
CA THR A 113 3.06 6.03 -6.87
C THR A 113 4.37 6.58 -7.43
N ASP A 114 5.26 5.72 -7.91
CA ASP A 114 6.43 6.15 -8.67
C ASP A 114 6.38 5.68 -10.12
N SER A 115 7.23 6.28 -10.96
CA SER A 115 7.25 6.02 -12.40
C SER A 115 7.64 4.60 -12.81
N ASN A 116 8.12 3.76 -11.89
CA ASN A 116 8.37 2.34 -12.15
C ASN A 116 7.13 1.49 -11.82
N ILE A 117 6.42 1.81 -10.75
CA ILE A 117 5.32 1.00 -10.21
C ILE A 117 3.98 1.41 -10.82
N GLY A 118 3.77 2.71 -11.04
CA GLY A 118 2.53 3.24 -11.61
C GLY A 118 2.10 2.53 -12.89
N PRO A 119 2.96 2.44 -13.93
CA PRO A 119 2.62 1.77 -15.19
C PRO A 119 2.28 0.28 -15.05
N LEU A 120 2.75 -0.38 -13.99
CA LEU A 120 2.52 -1.81 -13.78
C LEU A 120 1.19 -2.09 -13.07
N TYR A 121 0.81 -1.23 -12.11
CA TYR A 121 -0.22 -1.59 -11.14
C TYR A 121 -1.29 -0.54 -10.90
N ALA A 122 -1.11 0.74 -11.30
CA ALA A 122 -2.08 1.78 -10.98
C ALA A 122 -3.46 1.51 -11.59
N GLU A 123 -3.52 1.06 -12.83
CA GLU A 123 -4.76 0.68 -13.51
C GLU A 123 -5.44 -0.54 -12.86
N SER A 124 -4.66 -1.38 -12.16
CA SER A 124 -5.17 -2.54 -11.46
C SER A 124 -5.80 -2.22 -10.10
N CYS A 125 -5.61 -1.01 -9.56
CA CYS A 125 -6.15 -0.65 -8.24
C CYS A 125 -7.65 -0.34 -8.22
N GLY A 126 -8.40 -0.75 -9.23
CA GLY A 126 -9.83 -0.51 -9.34
C GLY A 126 -10.13 0.94 -9.73
N HIS A 127 -11.22 1.51 -9.19
CA HIS A 127 -11.58 2.90 -9.48
C HIS A 127 -10.60 3.87 -8.83
N THR A 128 -10.08 4.81 -9.62
CA THR A 128 -9.25 5.93 -9.16
C THR A 128 -9.58 7.18 -9.98
N ASP A 129 -9.64 8.32 -9.31
CA ASP A 129 -9.92 9.61 -9.97
C ASP A 129 -8.65 10.27 -10.50
N ALA A 130 -7.49 9.95 -9.91
CA ALA A 130 -6.21 10.37 -10.43
C ALA A 130 -5.04 9.51 -9.95
N VAL A 131 -3.99 9.50 -10.76
CA VAL A 131 -2.68 8.93 -10.43
C VAL A 131 -1.65 10.06 -10.41
N VAL A 132 -0.98 10.22 -9.27
CA VAL A 132 0.13 11.16 -9.07
C VAL A 132 1.41 10.35 -9.02
N SER A 133 2.28 10.53 -10.02
CA SER A 133 3.52 9.77 -10.15
C SER A 133 4.72 10.61 -9.82
N VAL A 134 5.59 10.12 -8.94
CA VAL A 134 6.85 10.78 -8.57
C VAL A 134 8.06 10.00 -9.10
N PRO A 135 9.24 10.62 -9.22
CA PRO A 135 10.44 9.88 -9.56
C PRO A 135 10.80 8.84 -8.47
N PRO A 136 11.31 7.65 -8.85
CA PRO A 136 11.67 6.60 -7.90
C PRO A 136 12.97 6.93 -7.15
N GLY A 137 13.11 6.37 -5.95
CA GLY A 137 14.33 6.40 -5.17
C GLY A 137 14.31 7.36 -3.98
N GLN A 138 15.19 7.07 -3.02
CA GLN A 138 15.29 7.79 -1.73
C GLN A 138 15.62 9.28 -1.87
N GLN A 139 16.32 9.66 -2.94
CA GLN A 139 16.67 11.06 -3.22
C GLN A 139 15.45 11.94 -3.51
N HIS A 140 14.33 11.33 -3.92
CA HIS A 140 13.07 12.01 -4.20
C HIS A 140 12.09 12.01 -3.01
N LYS A 141 12.44 11.38 -1.91
CA LYS A 141 11.64 11.41 -0.68
C LYS A 141 11.89 12.72 0.09
N THR A 142 11.47 13.84 -0.49
CA THR A 142 11.82 15.20 -0.02
C THR A 142 10.58 16.06 0.22
N LEU A 143 10.76 17.21 0.91
CA LEU A 143 9.70 18.19 1.10
C LEU A 143 9.22 18.78 -0.24
N THR A 144 10.14 19.04 -1.16
CA THR A 144 9.82 19.54 -2.50
C THR A 144 8.91 18.57 -3.26
N THR A 145 9.21 17.28 -3.22
CA THR A 145 8.35 16.26 -3.85
C THR A 145 6.99 16.19 -3.16
N ALA A 146 6.95 16.24 -1.83
CA ALA A 146 5.67 16.24 -1.10
C ALA A 146 4.83 17.48 -1.44
N GLN A 147 5.47 18.65 -1.58
CA GLN A 147 4.81 19.89 -2.01
C GLN A 147 4.22 19.73 -3.42
N SER A 148 5.00 19.24 -4.39
CA SER A 148 4.50 19.04 -5.76
C SER A 148 3.31 18.07 -5.81
N VAL A 149 3.33 17.01 -5.00
CA VAL A 149 2.18 16.10 -4.88
C VAL A 149 0.96 16.82 -4.32
N CYS A 150 1.12 17.64 -3.27
CA CYS A 150 0.01 18.42 -2.71
C CYS A 150 -0.56 19.41 -3.72
N GLU A 151 0.30 20.10 -4.48
CA GLU A 151 -0.11 21.03 -5.53
C GLU A 151 -0.94 20.32 -6.60
N GLU A 152 -0.48 19.16 -7.07
CA GLU A 152 -1.21 18.36 -8.06
C GLU A 152 -2.57 17.87 -7.52
N LEU A 153 -2.65 17.47 -6.24
CA LEU A 153 -3.93 17.11 -5.61
C LEU A 153 -4.91 18.29 -5.58
N VAL A 154 -4.41 19.51 -5.28
CA VAL A 154 -5.25 20.74 -5.31
C VAL A 154 -5.72 21.06 -6.72
N GLU A 155 -4.83 21.00 -7.71
CA GLU A 155 -5.17 21.28 -9.12
C GLU A 155 -6.23 20.32 -9.67
N LYS A 156 -6.22 19.06 -9.21
CA LYS A 156 -7.21 18.03 -9.56
C LYS A 156 -8.50 18.10 -8.74
N GLY A 157 -8.61 19.07 -7.82
CA GLY A 157 -9.84 19.31 -7.03
C GLY A 157 -10.06 18.35 -5.88
N PHE A 158 -9.05 17.62 -5.43
CA PHE A 158 -9.16 16.73 -4.28
C PHE A 158 -9.33 17.51 -2.97
N ASP A 159 -10.23 17.05 -2.12
CA ASP A 159 -10.60 17.68 -0.86
C ASP A 159 -10.36 16.78 0.36
N ARG A 160 -10.96 17.13 1.49
CA ARG A 160 -10.80 16.39 2.75
C ARG A 160 -11.43 15.00 2.77
N SER A 161 -12.36 14.72 1.86
CA SER A 161 -13.02 13.42 1.74
C SER A 161 -12.20 12.42 0.93
N THR A 162 -11.10 12.88 0.33
CA THR A 162 -10.21 12.08 -0.51
C THR A 162 -9.48 11.03 0.31
N THR A 163 -9.41 9.82 -0.24
CA THR A 163 -8.50 8.78 0.25
C THR A 163 -7.31 8.64 -0.69
N VAL A 164 -6.10 8.71 -0.14
CA VAL A 164 -4.87 8.43 -0.87
C VAL A 164 -4.58 6.93 -0.83
N ILE A 165 -4.29 6.33 -1.97
CA ILE A 165 -3.69 5.00 -2.07
C ILE A 165 -2.18 5.17 -2.29
N ALA A 166 -1.37 4.75 -1.33
CA ALA A 166 0.09 4.71 -1.43
C ALA A 166 0.51 3.40 -2.12
N LEU A 167 0.67 3.42 -3.44
CA LEU A 167 1.01 2.25 -4.24
C LEU A 167 2.51 2.23 -4.55
N GLY A 168 3.29 1.41 -3.84
CA GLY A 168 4.72 1.35 -4.08
C GLY A 168 5.55 0.77 -2.94
N GLY A 169 6.87 0.96 -3.01
CA GLY A 169 7.80 0.54 -1.97
C GLY A 169 7.86 1.51 -0.79
N SER A 170 8.86 1.32 0.09
CA SER A 170 9.05 2.09 1.33
C SER A 170 9.19 3.61 1.14
N VAL A 171 9.68 4.05 -0.02
CA VAL A 171 9.77 5.47 -0.36
C VAL A 171 8.37 6.06 -0.51
N ILE A 172 7.52 5.41 -1.29
CA ILE A 172 6.15 5.84 -1.55
C ILE A 172 5.30 5.74 -0.29
N SER A 173 5.38 4.63 0.45
CA SER A 173 4.66 4.48 1.73
C SER A 173 4.93 5.66 2.68
N GLY A 174 6.20 6.05 2.84
CA GLY A 174 6.55 7.15 3.73
C GLY A 174 6.21 8.54 3.17
N LEU A 175 6.41 8.78 1.87
CA LEU A 175 6.09 10.06 1.21
C LEU A 175 4.58 10.31 1.19
N ALA A 176 3.82 9.34 0.69
CA ALA A 176 2.36 9.43 0.63
C ALA A 176 1.74 9.53 2.02
N GLY A 177 2.31 8.80 3.00
CA GLY A 177 1.92 8.94 4.40
C GLY A 177 2.12 10.37 4.93
N PHE A 178 3.24 11.02 4.59
CA PHE A 178 3.51 12.40 4.96
C PHE A 178 2.55 13.37 4.27
N VAL A 179 2.29 13.19 2.98
CA VAL A 179 1.28 13.96 2.23
C VAL A 179 -0.08 13.80 2.90
N ALA A 180 -0.52 12.56 3.14
CA ALA A 180 -1.83 12.31 3.77
C ALA A 180 -1.94 12.85 5.20
N ALA A 181 -0.84 12.96 5.93
CA ALA A 181 -0.83 13.56 7.27
C ALA A 181 -0.94 15.08 7.25
N THR A 182 -0.48 15.74 6.18
CA THR A 182 -0.32 17.20 6.11
C THR A 182 -1.31 17.89 5.17
N TYR A 183 -1.67 17.23 4.06
CA TYR A 183 -2.62 17.75 3.10
C TYR A 183 -3.97 18.02 3.78
N MET A 184 -4.48 19.22 3.66
CA MET A 184 -5.73 19.70 4.29
C MET A 184 -5.86 19.37 5.79
N ARG A 185 -4.75 19.29 6.52
CA ARG A 185 -4.60 18.90 7.93
C ARG A 185 -4.89 17.42 8.22
N GLY A 186 -4.84 16.59 7.19
CA GLY A 186 -4.98 15.15 7.26
C GLY A 186 -6.16 14.62 6.45
N ILE A 187 -5.85 13.66 5.58
CA ILE A 187 -6.81 12.89 4.79
C ILE A 187 -6.55 11.38 5.01
N ASP A 188 -7.48 10.55 4.59
CA ASP A 188 -7.33 9.10 4.71
C ASP A 188 -6.24 8.55 3.78
N ILE A 189 -5.58 7.48 4.24
CA ILE A 189 -4.58 6.76 3.45
C ILE A 189 -4.77 5.26 3.55
N VAL A 190 -4.63 4.58 2.42
CA VAL A 190 -4.51 3.12 2.31
C VAL A 190 -3.11 2.80 1.81
N GLN A 191 -2.43 1.90 2.48
CA GLN A 191 -1.11 1.43 2.07
C GLN A 191 -1.27 0.21 1.15
N CYS A 192 -0.71 0.28 -0.05
CA CYS A 192 -0.61 -0.82 -1.01
C CYS A 192 0.87 -1.07 -1.32
N PRO A 193 1.60 -1.75 -0.40
CA PRO A 193 3.01 -2.01 -0.58
C PRO A 193 3.27 -2.99 -1.72
N THR A 194 4.26 -2.69 -2.56
CA THR A 194 4.66 -3.52 -3.72
C THR A 194 6.07 -4.09 -3.60
N SER A 195 6.75 -3.87 -2.48
CA SER A 195 8.04 -4.48 -2.19
C SER A 195 8.01 -5.24 -0.87
N LEU A 196 8.77 -6.33 -0.77
CA LEU A 196 8.82 -7.15 0.44
C LEU A 196 9.17 -6.34 1.70
N LEU A 197 10.12 -5.41 1.59
CA LEU A 197 10.47 -4.50 2.69
C LEU A 197 9.27 -3.66 3.14
N ALA A 198 8.48 -3.15 2.19
CA ALA A 198 7.31 -2.34 2.54
C ALA A 198 6.19 -3.21 3.13
N MET A 199 6.01 -4.43 2.63
CA MET A 199 5.03 -5.39 3.15
C MET A 199 5.35 -5.82 4.58
N ALA A 200 6.63 -6.06 4.90
CA ALA A 200 7.07 -6.57 6.19
C ALA A 200 7.23 -5.49 7.28
N ASP A 201 7.51 -4.24 6.92
CA ASP A 201 7.81 -3.17 7.91
C ASP A 201 7.09 -1.85 7.62
N THR A 202 7.40 -1.18 6.49
CA THR A 202 7.14 0.26 6.38
C THR A 202 5.68 0.65 6.19
N SER A 203 4.82 -0.26 5.78
CA SER A 203 3.37 -0.04 5.66
C SER A 203 2.65 -0.11 7.01
N ILE A 204 3.33 -0.57 8.06
CA ILE A 204 2.75 -0.79 9.40
C ILE A 204 3.26 0.25 10.38
N GLY A 205 2.40 0.63 11.35
CA GLY A 205 2.77 1.54 12.43
C GLY A 205 2.71 3.03 12.09
N GLY A 206 2.25 3.39 10.89
CA GLY A 206 1.97 4.78 10.51
C GLY A 206 3.18 5.71 10.43
N LYS A 207 4.40 5.18 10.33
CA LYS A 207 5.63 5.96 10.24
C LYS A 207 5.74 6.69 8.91
N ALA A 208 5.19 7.89 8.82
CA ALA A 208 5.24 8.75 7.64
C ALA A 208 6.39 9.75 7.75
N GLY A 209 7.13 10.00 6.67
CA GLY A 209 8.24 10.94 6.76
C GLY A 209 9.00 11.13 5.46
N ILE A 210 9.80 12.18 5.45
CA ILE A 210 10.63 12.61 4.35
C ILE A 210 12.08 12.86 4.82
N ASN A 211 12.99 12.90 3.86
CA ASN A 211 14.41 13.06 4.12
C ASN A 211 14.80 14.54 4.11
N LEU A 212 15.82 14.87 4.91
CA LEU A 212 16.57 16.10 4.83
C LEU A 212 18.02 15.81 4.36
N ARG A 213 18.76 16.87 4.07
CA ARG A 213 20.19 16.73 3.73
C ARG A 213 20.99 16.10 4.87
N GLN A 214 20.56 16.31 6.11
CA GLN A 214 21.22 15.81 7.32
C GLN A 214 20.94 14.34 7.61
N GLY A 215 19.86 13.76 7.03
CA GLY A 215 19.54 12.37 7.27
C GLY A 215 18.16 11.95 6.76
N LYS A 216 17.92 10.64 6.84
CA LYS A 216 16.66 10.03 6.40
C LYS A 216 15.58 10.20 7.47
N ASN A 217 14.32 10.41 7.02
CA ASN A 217 13.10 10.40 7.85
C ASN A 217 13.13 11.39 9.04
N LEU A 218 13.82 12.53 8.91
CA LEU A 218 13.96 13.51 9.99
C LEU A 218 12.73 14.44 10.13
N ILE A 219 11.90 14.54 9.11
CA ILE A 219 10.61 15.23 9.16
C ILE A 219 9.53 14.20 8.90
N GLY A 220 8.51 14.16 9.76
CA GLY A 220 7.44 13.19 9.62
C GLY A 220 6.31 13.36 10.61
N ALA A 221 5.36 12.46 10.51
CA ALA A 221 4.22 12.33 11.40
C ALA A 221 3.87 10.86 11.58
N PHE A 222 3.14 10.55 12.65
CA PHE A 222 2.47 9.26 12.76
C PHE A 222 1.09 9.37 12.12
N LYS A 223 0.91 8.77 10.95
CA LYS A 223 -0.35 8.71 10.21
C LYS A 223 -0.74 7.25 10.01
N GLN A 224 -1.62 6.76 10.84
CA GLN A 224 -2.12 5.39 10.72
C GLN A 224 -2.95 5.24 9.44
N PRO A 225 -2.78 4.15 8.70
CA PRO A 225 -3.57 3.90 7.51
C PRO A 225 -5.00 3.46 7.88
N LYS A 226 -5.94 3.70 6.97
CA LYS A 226 -7.29 3.14 7.04
C LYS A 226 -7.27 1.63 6.84
N ALA A 227 -6.40 1.17 5.96
CA ALA A 227 -6.10 -0.25 5.73
C ALA A 227 -4.69 -0.42 5.12
N VAL A 228 -4.14 -1.62 5.27
CA VAL A 228 -2.96 -2.08 4.52
C VAL A 228 -3.40 -3.25 3.65
N ILE A 229 -3.25 -3.11 2.34
CA ILE A 229 -3.63 -4.13 1.35
C ILE A 229 -2.37 -4.66 0.69
N VAL A 230 -2.00 -5.87 1.02
CA VAL A 230 -0.79 -6.55 0.54
C VAL A 230 -1.17 -7.53 -0.57
N ASP A 231 -0.89 -7.17 -1.80
CA ASP A 231 -1.01 -8.09 -2.92
C ASP A 231 0.34 -8.75 -3.19
N VAL A 232 0.48 -10.01 -2.81
CA VAL A 232 1.76 -10.75 -2.96
C VAL A 232 2.15 -10.96 -4.42
N ALA A 233 1.20 -10.88 -5.37
CA ALA A 233 1.50 -10.98 -6.80
C ALA A 233 2.40 -9.85 -7.30
N THR A 234 2.41 -8.70 -6.62
CA THR A 234 3.30 -7.58 -6.96
C THR A 234 4.78 -7.88 -6.76
N LEU A 235 5.12 -8.89 -5.95
CA LEU A 235 6.50 -9.34 -5.76
C LEU A 235 7.12 -9.92 -7.05
N GLN A 236 6.30 -10.34 -8.04
CA GLN A 236 6.78 -10.83 -9.33
C GLN A 236 7.59 -9.79 -10.13
N SER A 237 7.30 -8.51 -9.94
CA SER A 237 8.05 -7.43 -10.60
C SER A 237 9.26 -6.95 -9.78
N LEU A 238 9.46 -7.48 -8.57
CA LEU A 238 10.52 -7.04 -7.69
C LEU A 238 11.87 -7.61 -8.14
N SER A 239 12.89 -6.76 -8.24
CA SER A 239 14.23 -7.24 -8.58
C SER A 239 14.79 -8.17 -7.48
N PRO A 240 15.66 -9.15 -7.82
CA PRO A 240 16.28 -10.04 -6.84
C PRO A 240 16.99 -9.28 -5.71
N ARG A 241 17.65 -8.16 -6.02
CA ARG A 241 18.30 -7.31 -5.03
C ARG A 241 17.31 -6.67 -4.05
N ALA A 242 16.20 -6.16 -4.56
CA ALA A 242 15.17 -5.54 -3.73
C ALA A 242 14.43 -6.59 -2.87
N PHE A 243 14.24 -7.79 -3.42
CA PHE A 243 13.70 -8.92 -2.68
C PHE A 243 14.63 -9.33 -1.52
N ALA A 244 15.92 -9.53 -1.80
CA ALA A 244 16.92 -9.86 -0.77
C ALA A 244 17.01 -8.78 0.32
N SER A 245 16.90 -7.50 -0.05
CA SER A 245 16.83 -6.40 0.92
C SER A 245 15.60 -6.50 1.85
N GLY A 246 14.45 -6.88 1.32
CA GLY A 246 13.25 -7.12 2.12
C GLY A 246 13.38 -8.34 3.02
N MET A 247 14.06 -9.40 2.53
CA MET A 247 14.32 -10.60 3.30
C MET A 247 15.14 -10.35 4.56
N ALA A 248 16.05 -9.38 4.56
CA ALA A 248 16.80 -9.00 5.75
C ALA A 248 15.88 -8.58 6.91
N GLU A 249 14.77 -7.89 6.60
CA GLU A 249 13.77 -7.50 7.58
C GLU A 249 12.94 -8.70 8.07
N VAL A 250 12.56 -9.60 7.16
CA VAL A 250 11.85 -10.83 7.53
C VAL A 250 12.72 -11.72 8.42
N ILE A 251 14.01 -11.87 8.11
CA ILE A 251 14.98 -12.60 8.95
C ILE A 251 15.10 -11.93 10.32
N LYS A 252 15.16 -10.60 10.37
CA LYS A 252 15.20 -9.85 11.64
C LYS A 252 13.99 -10.20 12.51
N HIS A 253 12.79 -10.27 11.96
CA HIS A 253 11.58 -10.65 12.71
C HIS A 253 11.67 -12.07 13.26
N GLY A 254 12.15 -13.01 12.46
CA GLY A 254 12.39 -14.39 12.91
C GLY A 254 13.40 -14.46 14.06
N LEU A 255 14.52 -13.75 13.94
CA LEU A 255 15.57 -13.74 14.98
C LEU A 255 15.13 -13.10 16.30
N ILE A 256 14.30 -12.06 16.24
CA ILE A 256 13.90 -11.30 17.44
C ILE A 256 12.73 -11.98 18.16
N GLY A 257 11.75 -12.52 17.45
CA GLY A 257 10.48 -12.86 18.07
C GLY A 257 9.76 -14.10 17.56
N ASP A 258 10.22 -14.75 16.48
CA ASP A 258 9.54 -15.91 15.89
C ASP A 258 10.53 -16.98 15.41
N PRO A 259 10.96 -17.88 16.32
CA PRO A 259 11.87 -18.98 15.99
C PRO A 259 11.34 -19.93 14.90
N ASP A 260 10.01 -20.10 14.81
CA ASP A 260 9.39 -20.95 13.80
C ASP A 260 9.47 -20.31 12.41
N LEU A 261 9.30 -19.00 12.32
CA LEU A 261 9.54 -18.25 11.10
C LEU A 261 11.01 -18.37 10.68
N PHE A 262 11.94 -18.21 11.63
CA PHE A 262 13.37 -18.33 11.33
C PHE A 262 13.72 -19.73 10.79
N ALA A 263 13.23 -20.79 11.43
CA ALA A 263 13.44 -22.17 10.98
C ALA A 263 12.87 -22.41 9.56
N LYS A 264 11.69 -21.85 9.25
CA LYS A 264 11.11 -21.93 7.90
C LYS A 264 11.97 -21.23 6.85
N ILE A 265 12.53 -20.06 7.20
CA ILE A 265 13.44 -19.33 6.31
C ILE A 265 14.70 -20.14 6.03
N GLU A 266 15.30 -20.71 7.08
CA GLU A 266 16.53 -21.52 6.99
C GLU A 266 16.36 -22.75 6.09
N ILE A 267 15.21 -23.43 6.18
CA ILE A 267 14.92 -24.62 5.36
C ILE A 267 14.51 -24.25 3.92
N GLY A 268 14.27 -22.96 3.63
CA GLY A 268 13.84 -22.49 2.31
C GLY A 268 12.41 -22.91 1.91
N THR A 269 11.62 -23.44 2.83
CA THR A 269 10.26 -23.95 2.55
C THR A 269 9.25 -22.86 2.24
N TRP A 270 9.49 -21.63 2.66
CA TRP A 270 8.61 -20.48 2.47
C TRP A 270 8.53 -20.02 1.00
N ILE A 271 9.53 -20.34 0.16
CA ILE A 271 9.53 -19.99 -1.28
C ILE A 271 8.55 -20.86 -2.06
N ARG A 272 8.28 -22.08 -1.62
CA ARG A 272 7.42 -23.05 -2.31
C ARG A 272 5.92 -22.74 -2.23
N THR A 273 5.49 -22.01 -1.21
CA THR A 273 4.06 -21.66 -1.01
C THR A 273 3.62 -20.43 -1.80
N ALA A 274 4.55 -19.58 -2.22
CA ALA A 274 4.26 -18.39 -3.04
C ALA A 274 4.23 -18.67 -4.56
N GLY A 275 4.24 -19.96 -4.98
CA GLY A 275 4.17 -20.38 -6.39
C GLY A 275 5.28 -19.80 -7.26
N GLU A 276 6.32 -20.56 -7.55
CA GLU A 276 7.39 -20.37 -8.57
C GLU A 276 8.02 -18.95 -8.68
N LEU A 277 7.94 -18.12 -7.66
CA LEU A 277 8.22 -16.70 -7.77
C LEU A 277 9.69 -16.31 -7.75
N GLN A 278 10.61 -17.18 -7.35
CA GLN A 278 12.08 -16.94 -7.46
C GLN A 278 12.87 -18.26 -7.22
N PRO A 279 14.03 -18.45 -7.83
CA PRO A 279 14.91 -19.56 -7.51
C PRO A 279 15.36 -19.50 -6.03
N PRO A 280 15.70 -20.65 -5.41
CA PRO A 280 16.27 -20.68 -4.07
C PRO A 280 17.44 -19.71 -3.94
N LEU A 281 17.64 -19.12 -2.77
CA LEU A 281 18.76 -18.21 -2.49
C LEU A 281 20.14 -18.76 -2.92
N ALA A 282 20.28 -20.09 -2.97
CA ALA A 282 21.48 -20.78 -3.42
C ALA A 282 21.75 -20.65 -4.95
N GLU A 283 20.75 -20.25 -5.73
CA GLU A 283 20.87 -20.06 -7.19
C GLU A 283 20.97 -18.57 -7.59
N LEU A 284 20.97 -17.65 -6.62
CA LEU A 284 21.27 -16.26 -6.93
C LEU A 284 22.74 -16.17 -7.37
N PRO A 285 23.05 -15.52 -8.49
CA PRO A 285 24.42 -15.37 -8.94
C PRO A 285 25.26 -14.73 -7.83
N ASP A 286 26.41 -15.30 -7.56
CA ASP A 286 27.39 -14.76 -6.62
C ASP A 286 27.78 -13.36 -7.08
N THR A 287 27.20 -12.35 -6.43
CA THR A 287 27.39 -10.93 -6.81
C THR A 287 28.72 -10.36 -6.30
N GLY A 288 29.74 -11.20 -6.14
CA GLY A 288 31.11 -10.71 -5.94
C GLY A 288 31.36 -9.87 -4.68
N ALA A 289 30.43 -9.85 -3.74
CA ALA A 289 30.56 -9.04 -2.51
C ALA A 289 31.47 -9.68 -1.43
N HIS A 290 32.09 -10.82 -1.74
CA HIS A 290 33.04 -11.49 -0.84
C HIS A 290 34.51 -11.18 -1.11
N GLN A 291 34.84 -10.21 -1.94
CA GLN A 291 36.21 -9.71 -2.06
C GLN A 291 36.37 -8.46 -1.21
N GLY A 292 36.80 -8.62 0.04
CA GLY A 292 37.17 -7.46 0.87
C GLY A 292 37.23 -7.66 2.38
N ILE A 293 37.33 -8.89 2.89
CA ILE A 293 37.85 -9.09 4.24
C ILE A 293 39.11 -9.94 4.10
N GLY A 294 40.18 -9.29 3.67
CA GLY A 294 41.52 -9.86 3.68
C GLY A 294 41.98 -10.09 5.10
N ASN A 295 42.42 -11.30 5.39
CA ASN A 295 43.25 -11.64 6.52
C ASN A 295 44.54 -10.77 6.50
N GLU A 296 44.61 -9.79 7.34
CA GLU A 296 45.88 -9.29 7.81
C GLU A 296 46.12 -9.71 9.26
N SER A 297 46.65 -10.92 9.40
CA SER A 297 47.43 -11.30 10.56
C SER A 297 48.83 -10.66 10.41
N ALA A 298 49.04 -9.52 10.99
CA ALA A 298 50.39 -8.96 11.22
C ALA A 298 50.53 -8.55 12.69
N LEU A 299 51.32 -9.34 13.36
CA LEU A 299 51.95 -9.18 14.66
C LEU A 299 52.35 -7.70 14.97
N GLY A 300 51.99 -7.22 16.15
CA GLY A 300 52.52 -6.00 16.71
C GLY A 300 52.00 -5.81 18.13
N GLY A 301 52.65 -6.45 19.09
CA GLY A 301 52.36 -6.28 20.51
C GLY A 301 52.66 -4.87 21.02
N ARG A 302 51.77 -4.38 21.87
CA ARG A 302 52.14 -3.49 23.00
C ARG A 302 51.16 -3.64 24.15
N GLN A 303 51.73 -3.59 25.30
CA GLN A 303 51.28 -3.89 26.66
C GLN A 303 50.10 -3.02 27.15
N ARG A 304 49.29 -3.68 27.93
CA ARG A 304 48.58 -3.31 29.17
C ARG A 304 48.54 -1.83 29.55
N GLU A 305 47.29 -1.38 29.75
CA GLU A 305 46.99 -0.71 31.03
C GLU A 305 45.49 -0.93 31.41
N SER A 306 45.33 -1.38 32.62
CA SER A 306 44.07 -1.67 33.29
C SER A 306 43.36 -0.38 33.70
N ARG A 307 42.07 -0.22 33.40
CA ARG A 307 41.19 0.52 34.27
C ARG A 307 39.83 -0.19 34.36
N ARG A 308 39.56 -0.65 35.58
CA ARG A 308 38.23 -1.07 36.06
C ARG A 308 37.31 0.14 36.08
N GLY A 309 36.06 -0.03 35.67
CA GLY A 309 34.98 0.95 35.87
C GLY A 309 33.66 0.24 35.59
N SER A 310 33.05 -0.22 36.67
CA SER A 310 31.71 -0.73 36.80
C SER A 310 30.68 0.27 36.29
N GLY A 311 29.60 -0.24 35.66
CA GLY A 311 28.42 0.57 35.36
C GLY A 311 27.36 -0.24 34.61
N ASP A 312 26.64 -1.08 35.34
CA ASP A 312 25.36 -1.65 34.92
C ASP A 312 24.38 -0.53 34.54
N HIS A 313 23.86 -0.55 33.34
CA HIS A 313 22.61 0.14 33.03
C HIS A 313 21.64 -0.85 32.36
N LEU A 314 20.86 -1.50 33.20
CA LEU A 314 19.55 -2.06 32.87
C LEU A 314 18.65 -0.92 32.39
N PHE A 315 18.12 -1.04 31.19
CA PHE A 315 16.96 -0.27 30.76
C PHE A 315 15.70 -0.92 31.33
N SER A 316 15.21 -0.36 32.42
CA SER A 316 13.90 -0.61 32.98
C SER A 316 12.89 0.31 32.27
N LEU A 317 11.81 -0.27 31.78
CA LEU A 317 10.60 0.46 31.36
C LEU A 317 9.93 1.09 32.60
N PRO A 318 9.49 2.36 32.58
CA PRO A 318 8.68 2.91 33.65
C PRO A 318 7.22 2.47 33.50
N GLY A 319 6.73 1.86 34.57
CA GLY A 319 5.34 1.56 34.77
C GLY A 319 4.50 2.82 35.02
N ALA A 320 3.20 2.67 34.75
CA ALA A 320 2.16 3.63 35.00
C ALA A 320 2.04 3.99 36.51
N SER A 321 1.91 5.27 36.78
CA SER A 321 0.93 5.91 37.69
C SER A 321 1.44 7.30 38.12
N GLU A 322 0.70 8.34 37.77
CA GLU A 322 0.16 9.28 38.75
C GLU A 322 -0.50 10.46 37.99
N ARG A 323 -1.80 10.60 38.30
CA ARG A 323 -2.58 11.80 37.93
C ARG A 323 -2.07 12.97 38.77
N ARG A 324 -1.94 14.15 38.16
CA ARG A 324 -2.28 15.43 38.80
C ARG A 324 -2.71 16.45 37.75
N GLU A 325 -3.84 17.05 38.10
CA GLU A 325 -4.51 18.19 37.49
C GLU A 325 -3.58 19.42 37.40
N ILE A 326 -3.59 20.09 36.26
CA ILE A 326 -3.98 21.50 36.10
C ILE A 326 -4.36 21.70 34.63
#